data_8c86cf002039b210220dddfa48808956
#
_entry.id   8c86cf002039b210220dddfa48808956
#
_cell.length_a   1.000
_cell.length_b   1.000
_cell.length_c   1.000
_cell.angle_alpha   90.00
_cell.angle_beta   90.00
_cell.angle_gamma   90.00
#
_symmetry.space_group_name_H-M   'P 1'
#
loop_
_entity.id
_entity.type
_entity.pdbx_description
1 polymer ?
#
loop_
_entity_poly.entity_id
_entity_poly.type
_entity_poly.pdbx_seq_one_letter_code
_entity_poly.pdbx_strand_id
1 'polypeptide(L)'
;AIRIVNAQEKALTGLKIQCTLENGESATLTTDDVMPMMVRKVKFRIPGATSSKKGETKATVLLQDKSGKEIDRTEISLQQKDASSIHERTFISDVDGSVQYYSVNPSTTQGDNQALFLSVHGASVEARNQARAYAPKDWGHIIAPTNRRPFGFNWEEWGRIDAMEVLAEAEKVFKTDPAHTYLTGHSMGGHGTWFLGVTYPDRFAAIAPCASYPDIAKYSRPNADAANVGEKHLPMI
;
A
#
# COMPACT_ATOMS: atom_id res chain seq x y z
N ALA A 1 0.11 -2.37 -11.61
CA ALA A 1 1.48 -2.58 -12.11
C ALA A 1 1.56 -3.90 -12.89
N ILE A 2 2.41 -3.91 -13.90
CA ILE A 2 2.67 -5.07 -14.77
C ILE A 2 4.13 -5.47 -14.58
N ARG A 3 4.41 -6.76 -14.68
CA ARG A 3 5.79 -7.27 -14.66
C ARG A 3 6.22 -7.61 -16.07
N ILE A 4 7.35 -7.05 -16.50
CA ILE A 4 8.03 -7.45 -17.73
C ILE A 4 9.19 -8.35 -17.32
N VAL A 5 9.26 -9.55 -17.90
CA VAL A 5 10.35 -10.50 -17.70
C VAL A 5 11.17 -10.52 -18.99
N ASN A 6 12.42 -10.09 -18.91
CA ASN A 6 13.37 -10.24 -20.00
C ASN A 6 14.25 -11.47 -19.73
N ALA A 7 13.90 -12.59 -20.34
CA ALA A 7 14.67 -13.84 -20.25
C ALA A 7 15.71 -13.98 -21.40
N GLN A 8 15.98 -12.89 -22.15
CA GLN A 8 16.92 -12.87 -23.26
C GLN A 8 18.30 -12.40 -22.79
N GLU A 9 19.32 -12.67 -23.58
CA GLU A 9 20.70 -12.22 -23.35
C GLU A 9 20.93 -10.76 -23.72
N LYS A 10 19.95 -10.11 -24.36
CA LYS A 10 20.02 -8.70 -24.78
C LYS A 10 19.02 -7.85 -24.02
N ALA A 11 19.39 -6.60 -23.78
CA ALA A 11 18.48 -5.62 -23.22
C ALA A 11 17.29 -5.35 -24.16
N LEU A 12 16.10 -5.21 -23.61
CA LEU A 12 14.93 -4.72 -24.31
C LEU A 12 14.84 -3.21 -24.10
N THR A 13 14.92 -2.46 -25.19
CA THR A 13 14.99 -0.99 -25.14
C THR A 13 13.85 -0.34 -25.91
N GLY A 14 13.45 0.85 -25.48
CA GLY A 14 12.41 1.63 -26.15
C GLY A 14 11.05 0.96 -26.17
N LEU A 15 10.74 0.17 -25.15
CA LEU A 15 9.49 -0.56 -25.03
C LEU A 15 8.31 0.38 -24.78
N LYS A 16 7.19 0.05 -25.41
CA LYS A 16 5.89 0.68 -25.15
C LYS A 16 4.92 -0.35 -24.61
N ILE A 17 4.17 0.03 -23.58
CA ILE A 17 3.08 -0.75 -23.05
C ILE A 17 1.79 -0.02 -23.35
N GLN A 18 0.85 -0.69 -23.98
CA GLN A 18 -0.50 -0.20 -24.20
C GLN A 18 -1.46 -1.08 -23.41
N CYS A 19 -2.33 -0.47 -22.62
CA CYS A 19 -3.40 -1.17 -21.94
C CYS A 19 -4.74 -0.63 -22.45
N THR A 20 -5.58 -1.51 -22.92
CA THR A 20 -6.89 -1.17 -23.49
C THR A 20 -7.97 -1.91 -22.70
N LEU A 21 -8.93 -1.17 -22.15
CA LEU A 21 -10.11 -1.70 -21.48
C LEU A 21 -11.14 -2.19 -22.50
N GLU A 22 -12.05 -3.06 -22.10
CA GLU A 22 -13.16 -3.55 -22.96
C GLU A 22 -14.04 -2.43 -23.52
N ASN A 23 -14.15 -1.30 -22.83
CA ASN A 23 -14.90 -0.13 -23.29
C ASN A 23 -14.14 0.72 -24.30
N GLY A 24 -12.91 0.33 -24.69
CA GLY A 24 -12.06 1.03 -25.67
C GLY A 24 -11.16 2.10 -25.05
N GLU A 25 -11.30 2.44 -23.76
CA GLU A 25 -10.36 3.35 -23.11
C GLU A 25 -8.97 2.73 -23.08
N SER A 26 -7.95 3.50 -23.40
CA SER A 26 -6.58 3.02 -23.45
C SER A 26 -5.59 4.00 -22.82
N ALA A 27 -4.50 3.45 -22.31
CA ALA A 27 -3.34 4.19 -21.85
C ALA A 27 -2.08 3.57 -22.46
N THR A 28 -1.15 4.43 -22.85
CA THR A 28 0.16 4.02 -23.38
C THR A 28 1.27 4.63 -22.54
N LEU A 29 2.28 3.85 -22.24
CA LEU A 29 3.46 4.24 -21.48
C LEU A 29 4.71 3.74 -22.19
N THR A 30 5.73 4.59 -22.29
CA THR A 30 7.10 4.16 -22.60
C THR A 30 7.78 3.77 -21.30
N THR A 31 8.37 2.60 -21.24
CA THR A 31 9.10 2.13 -20.06
C THR A 31 10.60 2.29 -20.26
N ASP A 32 11.32 2.37 -19.14
CA ASP A 32 12.79 2.25 -19.17
C ASP A 32 13.21 0.88 -19.68
N ASP A 33 14.48 0.78 -20.05
CA ASP A 33 15.09 -0.44 -20.55
C ASP A 33 14.98 -1.58 -19.53
N VAL A 34 14.73 -2.79 -20.05
CA VAL A 34 14.73 -4.01 -19.25
C VAL A 34 15.97 -4.82 -19.58
N MET A 35 16.94 -4.83 -18.66
CA MET A 35 18.22 -5.50 -18.86
C MET A 35 18.07 -7.01 -19.02
N PRO A 36 19.08 -7.70 -19.56
CA PRO A 36 19.08 -9.17 -19.65
C PRO A 36 18.78 -9.84 -18.32
N MET A 37 18.01 -10.91 -18.34
CA MET A 37 17.66 -11.73 -17.16
C MET A 37 17.02 -10.92 -16.02
N MET A 38 16.36 -9.80 -16.34
CA MET A 38 15.74 -8.90 -15.36
C MET A 38 14.22 -9.01 -15.38
N VAL A 39 13.63 -8.84 -14.19
CA VAL A 39 12.21 -8.59 -14.01
C VAL A 39 12.03 -7.12 -13.63
N ARG A 40 11.28 -6.37 -14.44
CA ARG A 40 10.92 -4.99 -14.15
C ARG A 40 9.43 -4.88 -13.87
N LYS A 41 9.08 -4.29 -12.74
CA LYS A 41 7.71 -3.93 -12.41
C LYS A 41 7.44 -2.53 -12.95
N VAL A 42 6.50 -2.42 -13.88
CA VAL A 42 6.15 -1.16 -14.53
C VAL A 42 4.83 -0.67 -13.96
N LYS A 43 4.84 0.57 -13.49
CA LYS A 43 3.66 1.27 -13.05
C LYS A 43 2.96 1.89 -14.25
N PHE A 44 1.63 1.85 -14.26
CA PHE A 44 0.90 2.70 -15.16
C PHE A 44 -0.53 2.94 -14.66
N ARG A 45 -1.04 4.12 -14.97
CA ARG A 45 -2.41 4.51 -14.62
C ARG A 45 -3.30 4.25 -15.82
N ILE A 46 -4.30 3.42 -15.64
CA ILE A 46 -5.39 3.30 -16.58
C ILE A 46 -6.32 4.50 -16.31
N PRO A 47 -6.74 5.27 -17.34
CA PRO A 47 -7.78 6.27 -17.17
C PRO A 47 -8.94 5.63 -16.42
N GLY A 48 -9.51 6.33 -15.46
CA GLY A 48 -10.59 5.77 -14.65
C GLY A 48 -11.72 5.36 -15.56
N ALA A 49 -12.05 4.07 -15.54
CA ALA A 49 -13.24 3.62 -16.19
C ALA A 49 -14.43 4.35 -15.56
N THR A 50 -14.98 5.30 -16.26
CA THR A 50 -16.22 5.99 -15.88
C THR A 50 -17.44 5.06 -16.01
N SER A 51 -17.19 3.76 -16.26
CA SER A 51 -18.20 2.74 -16.30
C SER A 51 -18.90 2.63 -14.93
N SER A 52 -20.15 2.95 -14.91
CA SER A 52 -21.05 2.75 -13.76
C SER A 52 -21.34 1.28 -13.42
N LYS A 53 -20.74 0.35 -14.15
CA LYS A 53 -20.96 -1.09 -13.94
C LYS A 53 -19.95 -1.62 -12.92
N LYS A 54 -20.46 -1.96 -11.74
CA LYS A 54 -19.73 -2.78 -10.76
C LYS A 54 -19.44 -4.14 -11.38
N GLY A 55 -18.23 -4.65 -11.16
CA GLY A 55 -17.88 -5.99 -11.60
C GLY A 55 -16.47 -6.11 -12.14
N GLU A 56 -16.26 -7.17 -12.87
CA GLU A 56 -15.01 -7.48 -13.54
C GLU A 56 -14.96 -6.79 -14.90
N THR A 57 -13.86 -6.11 -15.17
CA THR A 57 -13.56 -5.52 -16.47
C THR A 57 -12.26 -6.13 -16.97
N LYS A 58 -12.25 -6.61 -18.20
CA LYS A 58 -11.03 -7.12 -18.83
C LYS A 58 -10.24 -5.97 -19.44
N ALA A 59 -8.93 -6.12 -19.41
CA ALA A 59 -8.02 -5.23 -20.09
C ALA A 59 -6.98 -6.04 -20.86
N THR A 60 -6.75 -5.67 -22.13
CA THR A 60 -5.67 -6.19 -22.93
C THR A 60 -4.44 -5.34 -22.73
N VAL A 61 -3.34 -5.98 -22.37
CA VAL A 61 -2.02 -5.35 -22.23
C VAL A 61 -1.13 -5.82 -23.36
N LEU A 62 -0.63 -4.88 -24.12
CA LEU A 62 0.22 -5.10 -25.30
C LEU A 62 1.59 -4.53 -25.01
N LEU A 63 2.63 -5.35 -25.17
CA LEU A 63 4.02 -4.93 -25.16
C LEU A 63 4.53 -4.80 -26.59
N GLN A 64 5.10 -3.65 -26.92
CA GLN A 64 5.60 -3.32 -28.24
C GLN A 64 7.06 -2.88 -28.17
N ASP A 65 7.81 -3.12 -29.23
CA ASP A 65 9.14 -2.54 -29.43
C ASP A 65 9.05 -1.07 -29.88
N LYS A 66 10.22 -0.46 -30.08
CA LYS A 66 10.33 0.94 -30.54
C LYS A 66 9.70 1.21 -31.92
N SER A 67 9.55 0.18 -32.76
CA SER A 67 8.92 0.27 -34.07
C SER A 67 7.39 0.14 -34.02
N GLY A 68 6.84 -0.21 -32.84
CA GLY A 68 5.42 -0.51 -32.66
C GLY A 68 5.06 -1.96 -32.96
N LYS A 69 6.04 -2.82 -33.22
CA LYS A 69 5.80 -4.25 -33.40
C LYS A 69 5.47 -4.90 -32.08
N GLU A 70 4.41 -5.72 -32.06
CA GLU A 70 4.03 -6.53 -30.91
C GLU A 70 5.14 -7.52 -30.54
N ILE A 71 5.53 -7.50 -29.25
CA ILE A 71 6.47 -8.44 -28.65
C ILE A 71 5.69 -9.49 -27.84
N ASP A 72 4.68 -9.04 -27.07
CA ASP A 72 3.91 -9.89 -26.19
C ASP A 72 2.54 -9.28 -25.92
N ARG A 73 1.58 -10.13 -25.51
CA ARG A 73 0.22 -9.75 -25.20
C ARG A 73 -0.31 -10.57 -24.02
N THR A 74 -1.01 -9.91 -23.12
CA THR A 74 -1.73 -10.59 -22.05
C THR A 74 -3.06 -9.93 -21.76
N GLU A 75 -3.98 -10.67 -21.20
CA GLU A 75 -5.23 -10.15 -20.66
C GLU A 75 -5.16 -10.15 -19.14
N ILE A 76 -5.70 -9.12 -18.52
CA ILE A 76 -5.84 -8.98 -17.08
C ILE A 76 -7.28 -8.67 -16.72
N SER A 77 -7.73 -9.22 -15.60
CA SER A 77 -9.02 -8.91 -15.02
C SER A 77 -8.87 -7.84 -13.94
N LEU A 78 -9.64 -6.78 -14.05
CA LEU A 78 -9.69 -5.67 -13.12
C LEU A 78 -11.02 -5.71 -12.38
N GLN A 79 -10.97 -5.73 -11.05
CA GLN A 79 -12.16 -5.68 -10.21
C GLN A 79 -12.53 -4.24 -9.89
N GLN A 80 -13.65 -3.78 -10.44
CA GLN A 80 -14.20 -2.48 -10.10
C GLN A 80 -15.06 -2.60 -8.85
N LYS A 81 -14.66 -1.94 -7.79
CA LYS A 81 -15.37 -1.91 -6.51
C LYS A 81 -16.05 -0.57 -6.30
N ASP A 82 -17.12 -0.60 -5.53
CA ASP A 82 -17.76 0.61 -5.05
C ASP A 82 -16.85 1.33 -4.05
N ALA A 83 -16.71 2.64 -4.20
CA ALA A 83 -15.93 3.45 -3.29
C ALA A 83 -16.49 3.46 -1.85
N SER A 84 -17.77 3.11 -1.67
CA SER A 84 -18.41 2.95 -0.36
C SER A 84 -18.16 1.57 0.28
N SER A 85 -17.59 0.61 -0.45
CA SER A 85 -17.23 -0.70 0.08
C SER A 85 -15.77 -0.73 0.52
N ILE A 86 -15.39 -1.69 1.37
CA ILE A 86 -13.97 -1.90 1.71
C ILE A 86 -13.21 -2.30 0.44
N HIS A 87 -12.17 -1.53 0.12
CA HIS A 87 -11.38 -1.68 -1.11
C HIS A 87 -9.92 -1.40 -0.88
N GLU A 88 -9.10 -1.75 -1.86
CA GLU A 88 -7.69 -1.34 -1.93
C GLU A 88 -7.53 -0.15 -2.87
N ARG A 89 -6.61 0.75 -2.51
CA ARG A 89 -6.14 1.84 -3.36
C ARG A 89 -4.65 1.69 -3.61
N THR A 90 -4.24 2.02 -4.82
CA THR A 90 -2.82 2.02 -5.20
C THR A 90 -2.31 3.44 -5.30
N PHE A 91 -1.06 3.63 -4.93
CA PHE A 91 -0.34 4.90 -5.09
C PHE A 91 1.07 4.62 -5.59
N ILE A 92 1.74 5.67 -6.02
CA ILE A 92 3.15 5.62 -6.40
C ILE A 92 3.94 6.16 -5.24
N SER A 93 4.85 5.35 -4.69
CA SER A 93 5.71 5.77 -3.61
C SER A 93 6.67 6.86 -4.06
N ASP A 94 6.79 7.91 -3.28
CA ASP A 94 7.75 8.98 -3.50
C ASP A 94 9.18 8.56 -3.09
N VAL A 95 9.32 7.46 -2.35
CA VAL A 95 10.61 6.95 -1.88
C VAL A 95 11.37 6.22 -3.00
N ASP A 96 10.69 5.34 -3.73
CA ASP A 96 11.33 4.46 -4.71
C ASP A 96 10.60 4.38 -6.06
N GLY A 97 9.53 5.15 -6.24
CA GLY A 97 8.70 5.15 -7.43
C GLY A 97 7.94 3.86 -7.68
N SER A 98 7.92 2.92 -6.75
CA SER A 98 7.17 1.67 -6.89
C SER A 98 5.68 1.88 -6.70
N VAL A 99 4.87 0.96 -7.25
CA VAL A 99 3.44 0.92 -6.97
C VAL A 99 3.21 0.20 -5.65
N GLN A 100 2.68 0.93 -4.69
CA GLN A 100 2.25 0.43 -3.38
C GLN A 100 0.72 0.44 -3.29
N TYR A 101 0.18 -0.18 -2.25
CA TYR A 101 -1.25 -0.15 -1.99
C TYR A 101 -1.54 -0.12 -0.48
N TYR A 102 -2.72 0.31 -0.15
CA TYR A 102 -3.30 0.25 1.19
C TYR A 102 -4.77 -0.14 1.11
N SER A 103 -5.31 -0.62 2.20
CA SER A 103 -6.73 -0.96 2.29
C SER A 103 -7.50 0.16 2.99
N VAL A 104 -8.72 0.36 2.52
CA VAL A 104 -9.64 1.40 3.02
C VAL A 104 -10.94 0.76 3.48
N ASN A 105 -11.36 1.09 4.68
CA ASN A 105 -12.73 0.95 5.14
C ASN A 105 -13.31 2.37 5.19
N PRO A 106 -14.07 2.76 4.17
CA PRO A 106 -14.49 4.14 4.00
C PRO A 106 -15.58 4.54 5.00
N SER A 107 -15.70 5.84 5.23
CA SER A 107 -16.85 6.39 5.95
C SER A 107 -18.16 6.03 5.22
N THR A 108 -19.20 5.79 5.99
CA THR A 108 -20.55 5.53 5.44
C THR A 108 -21.25 6.82 5.00
N THR A 109 -20.74 7.98 5.41
CA THR A 109 -21.21 9.29 4.96
C THR A 109 -20.24 9.90 3.98
N GLN A 110 -20.75 10.76 3.09
CA GLN A 110 -19.94 11.55 2.18
C GLN A 110 -19.60 12.90 2.83
N GLY A 111 -18.42 13.42 2.58
CA GLY A 111 -18.01 14.75 3.04
C GLY A 111 -16.51 14.89 3.19
N ASP A 112 -16.05 16.13 3.11
CA ASP A 112 -14.68 16.53 3.42
C ASP A 112 -14.53 16.72 4.95
N ASN A 113 -13.32 16.84 5.46
CA ASN A 113 -12.99 17.10 6.85
C ASN A 113 -13.45 16.01 7.84
N GLN A 114 -13.57 14.76 7.37
CA GLN A 114 -13.83 13.62 8.24
C GLN A 114 -12.55 13.18 8.95
N ALA A 115 -12.71 12.40 10.02
CA ALA A 115 -11.58 11.81 10.72
C ALA A 115 -10.87 10.74 9.89
N LEU A 116 -9.59 10.52 10.18
CA LEU A 116 -8.77 9.48 9.58
C LEU A 116 -8.16 8.58 10.65
N PHE A 117 -8.37 7.28 10.52
CA PHE A 117 -7.78 6.27 11.40
C PHE A 117 -6.69 5.51 10.63
N LEU A 118 -5.45 5.72 11.00
CA LEU A 118 -4.35 4.87 10.55
C LEU A 118 -4.32 3.62 11.43
N SER A 119 -4.60 2.47 10.85
CA SER A 119 -4.62 1.19 11.57
C SER A 119 -3.52 0.27 11.08
N VAL A 120 -2.54 0.03 11.93
CA VAL A 120 -1.36 -0.78 11.62
C VAL A 120 -1.56 -2.22 12.09
N HIS A 121 -1.30 -3.19 11.21
CA HIS A 121 -1.68 -4.59 11.40
C HIS A 121 -0.68 -5.40 12.23
N GLY A 122 -1.14 -6.52 12.78
CA GLY A 122 -0.32 -7.51 13.47
C GLY A 122 0.57 -8.35 12.54
N ALA A 123 1.47 -9.17 13.11
CA ALA A 123 2.49 -9.91 12.37
C ALA A 123 1.93 -10.84 11.27
N SER A 124 0.81 -11.48 11.52
CA SER A 124 0.18 -12.45 10.59
C SER A 124 -1.05 -11.89 9.86
N VAL A 125 -1.26 -10.58 9.91
CA VAL A 125 -2.43 -9.92 9.32
C VAL A 125 -1.99 -9.09 8.12
N GLU A 126 -2.81 -9.05 7.09
CA GLU A 126 -2.63 -8.19 5.93
C GLU A 126 -3.48 -6.92 6.03
N ALA A 127 -3.12 -5.89 5.28
CA ALA A 127 -3.83 -4.62 5.23
C ALA A 127 -5.33 -4.77 5.02
N ARG A 128 -5.76 -5.65 4.09
CA ARG A 128 -7.18 -5.93 3.83
C ARG A 128 -7.91 -6.46 5.06
N ASN A 129 -7.32 -7.40 5.76
CA ASN A 129 -7.92 -8.01 6.94
C ASN A 129 -7.95 -7.03 8.10
N GLN A 130 -6.93 -6.19 8.22
CA GLN A 130 -6.90 -5.10 9.20
C GLN A 130 -8.04 -4.10 8.97
N ALA A 131 -8.23 -3.64 7.74
CA ALA A 131 -9.32 -2.72 7.42
C ALA A 131 -10.72 -3.34 7.67
N ARG A 132 -10.88 -4.66 7.44
CA ARG A 132 -12.12 -5.39 7.66
C ARG A 132 -12.42 -5.69 9.13
N ALA A 133 -11.45 -5.60 10.01
CA ALA A 133 -11.62 -5.87 11.44
C ALA A 133 -12.48 -4.83 12.15
N TYR A 134 -12.73 -3.70 11.51
CA TYR A 134 -13.48 -2.59 12.09
C TYR A 134 -14.85 -2.44 11.45
N ALA A 135 -15.85 -2.14 12.26
CA ALA A 135 -17.13 -1.66 11.75
C ALA A 135 -16.93 -0.30 11.06
N PRO A 136 -17.60 -0.05 9.92
CA PRO A 136 -17.57 1.26 9.26
C PRO A 136 -18.01 2.36 10.22
N LYS A 137 -17.46 3.56 10.02
CA LYS A 137 -17.81 4.77 10.77
C LYS A 137 -18.58 5.72 9.87
N ASP A 138 -19.44 6.52 10.41
CA ASP A 138 -20.15 7.59 9.70
C ASP A 138 -19.39 8.94 9.74
N TRP A 139 -18.30 9.02 10.48
CA TRP A 139 -17.54 10.23 10.74
C TRP A 139 -16.04 10.12 10.41
N GLY A 140 -15.60 9.01 9.84
CA GLY A 140 -14.19 8.84 9.53
C GLY A 140 -13.86 7.61 8.69
N HIS A 141 -12.73 7.67 8.00
CA HIS A 141 -12.17 6.58 7.20
C HIS A 141 -11.14 5.80 8.00
N ILE A 142 -11.07 4.49 7.78
CA ILE A 142 -10.01 3.65 8.35
C ILE A 142 -9.11 3.21 7.20
N ILE A 143 -7.83 3.45 7.33
CA ILE A 143 -6.81 3.05 6.37
C ILE A 143 -5.83 2.08 7.00
N ALA A 144 -5.41 1.09 6.25
CA ALA A 144 -4.45 0.09 6.70
C ALA A 144 -3.32 -0.06 5.66
N PRO A 145 -2.08 0.33 6.00
CA PRO A 145 -0.91 0.14 5.16
C PRO A 145 -0.46 -1.31 5.15
N THR A 146 0.47 -1.66 4.23
CA THR A 146 0.94 -3.03 4.02
C THR A 146 2.16 -3.41 4.84
N ASN A 147 2.81 -2.43 5.50
CA ASN A 147 4.12 -2.60 6.13
C ASN A 147 5.22 -2.96 5.11
N ARG A 148 5.01 -2.69 3.83
CA ARG A 148 5.92 -3.04 2.72
C ARG A 148 6.41 -4.50 2.76
N ARG A 149 5.56 -5.42 3.18
CA ARG A 149 5.93 -6.84 3.23
C ARG A 149 6.45 -7.36 1.88
N PRO A 150 7.47 -8.23 1.90
CA PRO A 150 8.12 -8.85 3.07
C PRO A 150 9.25 -8.01 3.70
N PHE A 151 9.48 -6.78 3.28
CA PHE A 151 10.63 -5.96 3.67
C PHE A 151 10.47 -5.25 5.02
N GLY A 152 9.26 -4.84 5.36
CA GLY A 152 8.96 -4.20 6.63
C GLY A 152 8.55 -5.18 7.72
N PHE A 153 8.93 -4.88 8.96
CA PHE A 153 8.50 -5.57 10.16
C PHE A 153 8.44 -4.58 11.34
N ASN A 154 7.60 -4.83 12.35
CA ASN A 154 7.43 -4.01 13.56
C ASN A 154 6.98 -2.56 13.34
N TRP A 155 6.69 -2.13 12.11
CA TRP A 155 6.35 -0.74 11.78
C TRP A 155 7.50 0.26 12.01
N GLU A 156 8.69 -0.27 12.09
CA GLU A 156 9.95 0.46 12.07
C GLU A 156 10.47 0.55 10.61
N GLU A 157 11.54 1.26 10.34
CA GLU A 157 12.19 1.35 9.03
C GLU A 157 11.19 1.42 7.85
N TRP A 158 11.15 0.40 7.00
CA TRP A 158 10.25 0.34 5.83
C TRP A 158 8.77 0.39 6.21
N GLY A 159 8.38 -0.22 7.32
CA GLY A 159 7.01 -0.16 7.81
C GLY A 159 6.59 1.22 8.25
N ARG A 160 7.50 1.96 8.90
CA ARG A 160 7.30 3.36 9.27
C ARG A 160 7.12 4.24 8.04
N ILE A 161 7.99 4.07 7.05
CA ILE A 161 7.92 4.83 5.79
C ILE A 161 6.59 4.58 5.09
N ASP A 162 6.19 3.30 4.95
CA ASP A 162 4.91 2.91 4.34
C ASP A 162 3.71 3.51 5.08
N ALA A 163 3.70 3.44 6.41
CA ALA A 163 2.62 3.98 7.22
C ALA A 163 2.45 5.50 7.00
N MET A 164 3.55 6.24 6.96
CA MET A 164 3.51 7.70 6.79
C MET A 164 3.18 8.12 5.36
N GLU A 165 3.66 7.39 4.33
CA GLU A 165 3.26 7.64 2.95
C GLU A 165 1.76 7.37 2.74
N VAL A 166 1.26 6.27 3.28
CA VAL A 166 -0.18 5.93 3.20
C VAL A 166 -1.02 6.97 3.93
N LEU A 167 -0.56 7.45 5.09
CA LEU A 167 -1.25 8.52 5.81
C LEU A 167 -1.36 9.78 4.94
N ALA A 168 -0.25 10.25 4.40
CA ALA A 168 -0.21 11.46 3.56
C ALA A 168 -1.05 11.31 2.28
N GLU A 169 -1.02 10.15 1.64
CA GLU A 169 -1.84 9.87 0.47
C GLU A 169 -3.34 9.87 0.81
N ALA A 170 -3.71 9.26 1.93
CA ALA A 170 -5.09 9.19 2.36
C ALA A 170 -5.66 10.56 2.77
N GLU A 171 -4.90 11.37 3.50
CA GLU A 171 -5.27 12.75 3.85
C GLU A 171 -5.60 13.56 2.59
N LYS A 172 -4.76 13.43 1.56
CA LYS A 172 -4.95 14.11 0.27
C LYS A 172 -6.16 13.59 -0.50
N VAL A 173 -6.35 12.27 -0.53
CA VAL A 173 -7.43 11.63 -1.32
C VAL A 173 -8.79 11.86 -0.69
N PHE A 174 -8.88 11.72 0.63
CA PHE A 174 -10.15 11.83 1.37
C PHE A 174 -10.39 13.23 1.92
N LYS A 175 -9.42 14.14 1.78
CA LYS A 175 -9.49 15.53 2.30
C LYS A 175 -9.93 15.55 3.76
N THR A 176 -9.31 14.72 4.56
CA THR A 176 -9.62 14.57 5.99
C THR A 176 -9.14 15.76 6.80
N ASP A 177 -9.69 15.91 8.02
CA ASP A 177 -9.23 16.91 8.96
C ASP A 177 -7.95 16.42 9.68
N PRO A 178 -6.80 17.08 9.51
CA PRO A 178 -5.56 16.68 10.19
C PRO A 178 -5.66 16.72 11.72
N ALA A 179 -6.54 17.55 12.28
CA ALA A 179 -6.77 17.61 13.73
C ALA A 179 -7.51 16.36 14.25
N HIS A 180 -8.08 15.54 13.37
CA HIS A 180 -8.80 14.32 13.70
C HIS A 180 -8.15 13.08 13.07
N THR A 181 -6.83 13.04 13.07
CA THR A 181 -6.04 11.85 12.67
C THR A 181 -5.72 11.01 13.90
N TYR A 182 -6.07 9.73 13.86
CA TYR A 182 -5.90 8.77 14.93
C TYR A 182 -5.05 7.59 14.51
N LEU A 183 -4.28 7.02 15.44
CA LEU A 183 -3.43 5.86 15.20
C LEU A 183 -3.79 4.71 16.12
N THR A 184 -3.94 3.51 15.58
CA THR A 184 -4.21 2.30 16.36
C THR A 184 -3.60 1.06 15.71
N GLY A 185 -3.45 0.00 16.47
CA GLY A 185 -2.98 -1.29 15.99
C GLY A 185 -2.96 -2.33 17.09
N HIS A 186 -2.97 -3.61 16.69
CA HIS A 186 -3.00 -4.74 17.61
C HIS A 186 -1.73 -5.57 17.50
N SER A 187 -1.22 -6.10 18.62
CA SER A 187 -0.02 -6.95 18.66
C SER A 187 1.22 -6.23 18.09
N MET A 188 1.87 -6.73 17.03
CA MET A 188 2.92 -6.01 16.31
C MET A 188 2.46 -4.61 15.87
N GLY A 189 1.19 -4.45 15.49
CA GLY A 189 0.61 -3.14 15.17
C GLY A 189 0.44 -2.25 16.39
N GLY A 190 0.22 -2.83 17.57
CA GLY A 190 0.22 -2.07 18.82
C GLY A 190 1.61 -1.56 19.18
N HIS A 191 2.68 -2.35 18.95
CA HIS A 191 4.05 -1.86 19.03
C HIS A 191 4.27 -0.73 18.01
N GLY A 192 3.86 -0.91 16.76
CA GLY A 192 3.92 0.14 15.73
C GLY A 192 3.17 1.41 16.12
N THR A 193 2.04 1.28 16.84
CA THR A 193 1.30 2.42 17.37
C THR A 193 2.12 3.20 18.40
N TRP A 194 2.81 2.52 19.30
CA TRP A 194 3.74 3.17 20.22
C TRP A 194 4.88 3.85 19.46
N PHE A 195 5.53 3.10 18.58
CA PHE A 195 6.70 3.60 17.83
C PHE A 195 6.37 4.82 16.97
N LEU A 196 5.32 4.74 16.15
CA LEU A 196 4.91 5.83 15.27
C LEU A 196 4.38 7.03 16.07
N GLY A 197 3.63 6.78 17.16
CA GLY A 197 3.05 7.85 17.98
C GLY A 197 4.11 8.69 18.68
N VAL A 198 5.18 8.09 19.19
CA VAL A 198 6.28 8.83 19.82
C VAL A 198 7.25 9.44 18.82
N THR A 199 7.37 8.82 17.63
CA THR A 199 8.23 9.34 16.55
C THR A 199 7.61 10.56 15.86
N TYR A 200 6.28 10.59 15.76
CA TYR A 200 5.52 11.64 15.07
C TYR A 200 4.38 12.18 15.95
N PRO A 201 4.70 12.78 17.11
CA PRO A 201 3.68 13.14 18.10
C PRO A 201 2.73 14.25 17.61
N ASP A 202 3.14 15.02 16.64
CA ASP A 202 2.38 16.10 16.01
C ASP A 202 1.40 15.63 14.92
N ARG A 203 1.46 14.34 14.56
CA ARG A 203 0.63 13.80 13.47
C ARG A 203 -0.65 13.15 13.93
N PHE A 204 -0.81 12.90 15.22
CA PHE A 204 -1.93 12.13 15.75
C PHE A 204 -2.61 12.86 16.91
N ALA A 205 -3.91 13.07 16.80
CA ALA A 205 -4.74 13.62 17.88
C ALA A 205 -4.82 12.66 19.07
N ALA A 206 -4.81 11.35 18.81
CA ALA A 206 -4.72 10.33 19.82
C ALA A 206 -4.16 9.01 19.25
N ILE A 207 -3.57 8.20 20.11
CA ILE A 207 -3.09 6.86 19.79
C ILE A 207 -3.73 5.82 20.70
N ALA A 208 -4.03 4.64 20.15
CA ALA A 208 -4.63 3.51 20.89
C ALA A 208 -3.87 2.20 20.59
N PRO A 209 -2.72 1.97 21.25
CA PRO A 209 -1.97 0.74 21.11
C PRO A 209 -2.68 -0.41 21.83
N CYS A 210 -2.90 -1.54 21.13
CA CYS A 210 -3.63 -2.67 21.67
C CYS A 210 -2.74 -3.91 21.80
N ALA A 211 -2.75 -4.56 22.98
CA ALA A 211 -2.12 -5.85 23.28
C ALA A 211 -0.65 -5.95 22.82
N SER A 212 0.17 -4.97 23.18
CA SER A 212 1.58 -4.91 22.81
C SER A 212 2.45 -4.26 23.85
N TYR A 213 3.76 -4.34 23.65
CA TYR A 213 4.76 -3.68 24.48
C TYR A 213 5.26 -2.41 23.79
N PRO A 214 5.48 -1.31 24.55
CA PRO A 214 6.12 -0.10 24.02
C PRO A 214 7.60 -0.34 23.72
N ASP A 215 8.22 -1.30 24.36
CA ASP A 215 9.63 -1.64 24.24
C ASP A 215 9.78 -3.06 23.65
N ILE A 216 10.40 -3.14 22.47
CA ILE A 216 10.62 -4.41 21.76
C ILE A 216 11.54 -5.37 22.56
N ALA A 217 12.45 -4.85 23.38
CA ALA A 217 13.33 -5.65 24.21
C ALA A 217 12.56 -6.48 25.25
N LYS A 218 11.36 -6.06 25.62
CA LYS A 218 10.45 -6.79 26.50
C LYS A 218 9.52 -7.75 25.78
N TYR A 219 9.57 -7.77 24.44
CA TYR A 219 8.82 -8.73 23.61
C TYR A 219 9.56 -10.07 23.55
N SER A 220 9.80 -10.69 24.72
CA SER A 220 10.42 -12.02 24.78
C SER A 220 9.36 -13.10 24.59
N ARG A 221 9.64 -14.02 23.67
CA ARG A 221 8.95 -15.31 23.68
C ARG A 221 9.34 -16.04 24.97
N PRO A 222 8.44 -16.79 25.63
CA PRO A 222 8.69 -17.44 26.90
C PRO A 222 9.93 -18.36 26.95
N ASN A 223 10.56 -18.68 25.81
CA ASN A 223 11.72 -19.56 25.69
C ASN A 223 12.89 -18.95 24.90
N ALA A 224 12.89 -17.65 24.62
CA ALA A 224 14.07 -16.98 24.07
C ALA A 224 14.84 -16.36 25.23
N ASP A 225 16.13 -16.63 25.35
CA ASP A 225 17.01 -15.92 26.29
C ASP A 225 16.86 -14.42 26.07
N ALA A 226 16.11 -13.79 26.97
CA ALA A 226 15.75 -12.37 26.90
C ALA A 226 17.00 -11.46 26.84
N ALA A 227 18.11 -11.92 27.40
CA ALA A 227 19.42 -11.25 27.35
C ALA A 227 20.00 -11.12 25.93
N ASN A 228 19.64 -12.00 24.99
CA ASN A 228 20.24 -11.99 23.65
C ASN A 228 19.46 -11.18 22.61
N VAL A 229 18.22 -10.82 22.88
CA VAL A 229 17.38 -10.06 21.91
C VAL A 229 17.48 -8.55 22.18
N GLY A 230 17.58 -8.14 23.46
CA GLY A 230 17.64 -6.75 23.84
C GLY A 230 18.95 -6.05 23.43
N GLU A 231 20.09 -6.68 23.64
CA GLU A 231 21.40 -6.06 23.38
C GLU A 231 21.74 -5.92 21.89
N LYS A 232 21.15 -6.73 21.01
CA LYS A 232 21.42 -6.68 19.55
C LYS A 232 20.62 -5.61 18.81
N HIS A 233 19.58 -5.06 19.41
CA HIS A 233 18.68 -4.09 18.77
C HIS A 233 18.65 -2.71 19.45
N LEU A 234 19.37 -2.53 20.55
CA LEU A 234 19.47 -1.26 21.27
C LEU A 234 20.38 -0.17 20.67
N PRO A 235 21.24 -0.39 19.69
CA PRO A 235 22.12 0.66 19.19
C PRO A 235 21.53 1.60 18.15
N MET A 236 20.24 1.58 17.90
CA MET A 236 19.65 2.45 16.86
C MET A 236 18.54 3.37 17.41
N ILE A 237 18.71 3.87 18.61
CA ILE A 237 17.97 5.03 19.11
C ILE A 237 18.95 6.20 19.25
#